data_e1276b0dcba01136046da9323ebf2e63
#
_entry.id   e1276b0dcba01136046da9323ebf2e63
#
_cell.length_a   1.000
_cell.length_b   1.000
_cell.length_c   1.000
_cell.angle_alpha   90.00
_cell.angle_beta   90.00
_cell.angle_gamma   90.00
#
_symmetry.space_group_name_H-M   'P 1'
#
loop_
_entity.id
_entity.type
_entity.pdbx_description
1 polymer ?
#
loop_
_entity_poly.entity_id
_entity_poly.type
_entity_poly.pdbx_seq_one_letter_code
_entity_poly.pdbx_strand_id
1 'polypeptide(L)'
;MKRFSFWFLFLMIIALVLPIVWYEIFPEAAKTLPPPGERILVGEGRAVNMIERGEGSPIVLVHGSPGSAYDWAPTFDALVKRGHRVIAYDRGGYGYSDLQGDGVYTIDKSARELLAFLENLGLQDVTLVGWSYGGLTVIAAALEDPSRIARLVLLGSGGYAENPPEPPFGMEAVMGLTLPWVSRVPPASRFFQEAFSQHAFSPDPVPNWWLLQLEANLQRPGTLAAQIGEDATFDWEGPDPAPIDRPILIIHGEEDALVPLSVGEWLQDRSSNSELWILEDAGHMLPIIYPEPLADRISAFSASR
;
A
#
# COMPACT_ATOMS: atom_id res chain seq x y z
N MET A 1 -16.07 -38.31 -30.83
CA MET A 1 -15.09 -37.60 -30.02
C MET A 1 -14.90 -36.11 -30.39
N LYS A 2 -14.78 -35.72 -31.67
CA LYS A 2 -14.53 -34.30 -32.05
C LYS A 2 -15.66 -33.29 -31.70
N ARG A 3 -16.93 -33.70 -31.62
CA ARG A 3 -18.05 -32.82 -31.25
C ARG A 3 -18.11 -32.48 -29.76
N PHE A 4 -17.68 -33.39 -28.87
CA PHE A 4 -17.64 -33.19 -27.45
C PHE A 4 -16.58 -32.14 -27.07
N SER A 5 -15.43 -32.15 -27.75
CA SER A 5 -14.35 -31.20 -27.57
C SER A 5 -14.72 -29.77 -27.95
N PHE A 6 -15.56 -29.59 -29.01
CA PHE A 6 -16.00 -28.26 -29.46
C PHE A 6 -16.96 -27.61 -28.47
N TRP A 7 -17.96 -28.35 -27.98
CA TRP A 7 -18.92 -27.84 -27.01
C TRP A 7 -18.28 -27.57 -25.66
N PHE A 8 -17.31 -28.37 -25.24
CA PHE A 8 -16.54 -28.15 -24.03
C PHE A 8 -15.72 -26.85 -24.11
N LEU A 9 -15.03 -26.64 -25.25
CA LEU A 9 -14.27 -25.41 -25.48
C LEU A 9 -15.20 -24.17 -25.56
N PHE A 10 -16.35 -24.31 -26.22
CA PHE A 10 -17.35 -23.26 -26.34
C PHE A 10 -17.95 -22.88 -24.96
N LEU A 11 -18.27 -23.85 -24.12
CA LEU A 11 -18.75 -23.61 -22.75
C LEU A 11 -17.67 -23.01 -21.86
N MET A 12 -16.40 -23.40 -22.01
CA MET A 12 -15.29 -22.76 -21.33
C MET A 12 -15.14 -21.29 -21.73
N ILE A 13 -15.22 -20.99 -23.03
CA ILE A 13 -15.16 -19.60 -23.52
C ILE A 13 -16.33 -18.78 -22.97
N ILE A 14 -17.55 -19.33 -22.99
CA ILE A 14 -18.72 -18.67 -22.40
C ILE A 14 -18.52 -18.45 -20.90
N ALA A 15 -18.04 -19.43 -20.17
CA ALA A 15 -17.78 -19.33 -18.72
C ALA A 15 -16.72 -18.27 -18.38
N LEU A 16 -15.78 -18.02 -19.30
CA LEU A 16 -14.75 -16.99 -19.16
C LEU A 16 -15.24 -15.60 -19.61
N VAL A 17 -15.99 -15.52 -20.69
CA VAL A 17 -16.39 -14.24 -21.32
C VAL A 17 -17.63 -13.64 -20.67
N LEU A 18 -18.62 -14.46 -20.29
CA LEU A 18 -19.85 -13.97 -19.68
C LEU A 18 -19.66 -13.19 -18.37
N PRO A 19 -18.80 -13.63 -17.43
CA PRO A 19 -18.49 -12.86 -16.24
C PRO A 19 -17.80 -11.53 -16.55
N ILE A 20 -16.92 -11.50 -17.56
CA ILE A 20 -16.24 -10.26 -17.99
C ILE A 20 -17.25 -9.26 -18.54
N VAL A 21 -18.15 -9.71 -19.42
CA VAL A 21 -19.20 -8.86 -19.99
C VAL A 21 -20.18 -8.40 -18.91
N TRP A 22 -20.54 -9.28 -17.98
CA TRP A 22 -21.41 -8.94 -16.85
C TRP A 22 -20.78 -7.85 -15.98
N TYR A 23 -19.50 -7.96 -15.69
CA TYR A 23 -18.74 -7.03 -14.86
C TYR A 23 -18.62 -5.63 -15.49
N GLU A 24 -18.41 -5.55 -16.81
CA GLU A 24 -18.38 -4.28 -17.56
C GLU A 24 -19.76 -3.60 -17.60
N ILE A 25 -20.85 -4.39 -17.54
CA ILE A 25 -22.22 -3.88 -17.62
C ILE A 25 -22.75 -3.47 -16.23
N PHE A 26 -22.30 -4.11 -15.15
CA PHE A 26 -22.81 -3.93 -13.79
C PHE A 26 -21.69 -3.64 -12.76
N PRO A 27 -21.05 -2.48 -12.82
CA PRO A 27 -19.97 -2.12 -11.86
C PRO A 27 -20.58 -1.72 -10.50
N GLU A 28 -21.00 -2.70 -9.67
CA GLU A 28 -21.62 -2.40 -8.37
C GLU A 28 -20.59 -1.90 -7.33
N ALA A 29 -19.36 -2.42 -7.34
CA ALA A 29 -18.39 -2.11 -6.31
C ALA A 29 -17.80 -0.69 -6.41
N ALA A 30 -17.78 -0.07 -7.59
CA ALA A 30 -17.37 1.33 -7.74
C ALA A 30 -18.20 2.34 -6.93
N LYS A 31 -19.37 1.91 -6.42
CA LYS A 31 -20.29 2.74 -5.62
C LYS A 31 -19.92 2.77 -4.12
N THR A 32 -19.04 1.92 -3.66
CA THR A 32 -18.72 1.76 -2.23
C THR A 32 -17.49 2.50 -1.77
N LEU A 33 -16.69 3.05 -2.70
CA LEU A 33 -15.53 3.87 -2.32
C LEU A 33 -15.99 5.19 -1.70
N PRO A 34 -15.30 5.65 -0.67
CA PRO A 34 -15.45 7.02 -0.19
C PRO A 34 -15.29 8.02 -1.33
N PRO A 35 -15.91 9.22 -1.25
CA PRO A 35 -15.75 10.23 -2.29
C PRO A 35 -14.28 10.63 -2.44
N PRO A 36 -13.84 11.08 -3.63
CA PRO A 36 -12.49 11.57 -3.81
C PRO A 36 -12.24 12.76 -2.87
N GLY A 37 -10.99 12.85 -2.40
CA GLY A 37 -10.49 13.99 -1.66
C GLY A 37 -10.09 15.14 -2.57
N GLU A 38 -9.08 15.90 -2.15
CA GLU A 38 -8.50 16.99 -2.94
C GLU A 38 -7.46 16.45 -3.93
N ARG A 39 -7.34 17.08 -5.08
CA ARG A 39 -6.36 16.70 -6.11
C ARG A 39 -5.19 17.67 -6.11
N ILE A 40 -3.98 17.13 -5.91
CA ILE A 40 -2.73 17.89 -5.84
C ILE A 40 -1.84 17.52 -7.03
N LEU A 41 -1.35 18.51 -7.76
CA LEU A 41 -0.41 18.29 -8.85
C LEU A 41 0.93 17.78 -8.32
N VAL A 42 1.53 16.79 -9.00
CA VAL A 42 2.81 16.17 -8.61
C VAL A 42 3.83 16.16 -9.75
N GLY A 43 3.62 17.00 -10.73
CA GLY A 43 4.48 17.12 -11.92
C GLY A 43 3.88 16.44 -13.16
N GLU A 44 4.42 16.79 -14.33
CA GLU A 44 4.02 16.27 -15.66
C GLU A 44 2.50 16.34 -15.94
N GLY A 45 1.80 17.30 -15.32
CA GLY A 45 0.35 17.48 -15.44
C GLY A 45 -0.48 16.42 -14.71
N ARG A 46 0.16 15.50 -13.94
CA ARG A 46 -0.51 14.48 -13.12
C ARG A 46 -0.90 15.04 -11.76
N ALA A 47 -1.98 14.52 -11.21
CA ALA A 47 -2.43 14.84 -9.88
C ALA A 47 -2.66 13.58 -9.06
N VAL A 48 -2.30 13.64 -7.78
CA VAL A 48 -2.67 12.63 -6.77
C VAL A 48 -3.87 13.10 -5.98
N ASN A 49 -4.68 12.15 -5.53
CA ASN A 49 -5.79 12.39 -4.62
C ASN A 49 -5.28 12.32 -3.19
N MET A 50 -5.73 13.25 -2.34
CA MET A 50 -5.41 13.24 -0.92
C MET A 50 -6.64 13.49 -0.04
N ILE A 51 -6.56 13.05 1.19
CA ILE A 51 -7.45 13.41 2.30
C ILE A 51 -6.62 14.08 3.38
N GLU A 52 -7.15 15.16 3.95
CA GLU A 52 -6.48 15.91 5.00
C GLU A 52 -7.46 16.31 6.08
N ARG A 53 -7.05 16.19 7.36
CA ARG A 53 -7.77 16.70 8.52
C ARG A 53 -6.83 17.04 9.67
N GLY A 54 -7.33 17.85 10.60
CA GLY A 54 -6.61 18.29 11.79
C GLY A 54 -5.70 19.48 11.52
N GLU A 55 -4.99 19.88 12.55
CA GLU A 55 -4.05 21.00 12.56
C GLU A 55 -2.78 20.60 13.33
N GLY A 56 -1.70 21.39 13.24
CA GLY A 56 -0.45 21.13 13.96
C GLY A 56 0.65 20.54 13.08
N SER A 57 1.53 19.73 13.67
CA SER A 57 2.67 19.12 12.95
C SER A 57 2.19 18.14 11.91
N PRO A 58 2.68 18.23 10.64
CA PRO A 58 2.19 17.40 9.56
C PRO A 58 2.70 15.96 9.67
N ILE A 59 1.77 15.02 9.56
CA ILE A 59 2.03 13.59 9.40
C ILE A 59 1.49 13.18 8.03
N VAL A 60 2.35 12.66 7.16
CA VAL A 60 1.97 12.18 5.83
C VAL A 60 2.01 10.66 5.81
N LEU A 61 0.89 10.05 5.46
CA LEU A 61 0.67 8.59 5.43
C LEU A 61 0.75 8.06 4.00
N VAL A 62 1.64 7.09 3.78
CA VAL A 62 1.93 6.48 2.47
C VAL A 62 1.53 5.01 2.50
N HIS A 63 0.51 4.64 1.72
CA HIS A 63 -0.06 3.29 1.72
C HIS A 63 0.81 2.25 1.03
N GLY A 64 0.56 0.96 1.32
CA GLY A 64 1.20 -0.21 0.72
C GLY A 64 0.73 -0.54 -0.69
N SER A 65 0.99 -1.78 -1.13
CA SER A 65 0.57 -2.31 -2.45
C SER A 65 -0.15 -3.66 -2.27
N PRO A 66 -1.36 -3.84 -2.84
CA PRO A 66 -2.25 -2.80 -3.34
C PRO A 66 -2.84 -1.98 -2.18
N GLY A 67 -3.13 -0.69 -2.41
CA GLY A 67 -3.69 0.13 -1.34
C GLY A 67 -4.29 1.46 -1.80
N SER A 68 -4.68 2.27 -0.82
CA SER A 68 -5.18 3.64 -1.00
C SER A 68 -5.06 4.46 0.29
N ALA A 69 -5.28 5.76 0.20
CA ALA A 69 -5.35 6.65 1.36
C ALA A 69 -6.37 6.18 2.42
N TYR A 70 -7.40 5.49 2.00
CA TYR A 70 -8.48 5.03 2.90
C TYR A 70 -8.12 3.81 3.73
N ASP A 71 -7.05 3.08 3.41
CA ASP A 71 -6.56 1.99 4.26
C ASP A 71 -6.05 2.50 5.61
N TRP A 72 -5.69 3.78 5.64
CA TRP A 72 -5.30 4.48 6.84
C TRP A 72 -6.46 4.93 7.72
N ALA A 73 -7.73 4.83 7.29
CA ALA A 73 -8.87 5.49 7.93
C ALA A 73 -8.91 5.33 9.47
N PRO A 74 -8.71 4.13 10.07
CA PRO A 74 -8.71 3.98 11.52
C PRO A 74 -7.55 4.75 12.20
N THR A 75 -6.31 4.57 11.71
CA THR A 75 -5.12 5.25 12.26
C THR A 75 -5.13 6.76 11.97
N PHE A 76 -5.64 7.16 10.79
CA PHE A 76 -5.83 8.55 10.42
C PHE A 76 -6.72 9.28 11.44
N ASP A 77 -7.89 8.72 11.76
CA ASP A 77 -8.82 9.29 12.74
C ASP A 77 -8.21 9.32 14.15
N ALA A 78 -7.45 8.32 14.53
CA ALA A 78 -6.78 8.25 15.81
C ALA A 78 -5.68 9.32 15.97
N LEU A 79 -4.91 9.60 14.90
CA LEU A 79 -3.89 10.66 14.88
C LEU A 79 -4.52 12.06 14.89
N VAL A 80 -5.61 12.27 14.13
CA VAL A 80 -6.35 13.55 14.16
C VAL A 80 -6.89 13.85 15.56
N LYS A 81 -7.44 12.85 16.27
CA LYS A 81 -7.90 13.01 17.66
C LYS A 81 -6.77 13.41 18.63
N ARG A 82 -5.51 13.10 18.30
CA ARG A 82 -4.31 13.48 19.08
C ARG A 82 -3.75 14.86 18.71
N GLY A 83 -4.44 15.60 17.82
CA GLY A 83 -4.11 16.97 17.46
C GLY A 83 -3.05 17.11 16.37
N HIS A 84 -2.87 16.10 15.53
CA HIS A 84 -1.98 16.18 14.38
C HIS A 84 -2.73 16.67 13.13
N ARG A 85 -2.01 17.36 12.25
CA ARG A 85 -2.39 17.57 10.86
C ARG A 85 -2.04 16.32 10.08
N VAL A 86 -3.03 15.52 9.71
CA VAL A 86 -2.84 14.23 9.07
C VAL A 86 -3.25 14.30 7.61
N ILE A 87 -2.36 13.85 6.75
CA ILE A 87 -2.53 13.82 5.30
C ILE A 87 -2.27 12.39 4.84
N ALA A 88 -3.22 11.80 4.10
CA ALA A 88 -3.01 10.54 3.40
C ALA A 88 -3.30 10.76 1.91
N TYR A 89 -2.51 10.17 1.03
CA TYR A 89 -2.70 10.32 -0.40
C TYR A 89 -2.70 8.96 -1.11
N ASP A 90 -3.38 8.88 -2.24
CA ASP A 90 -3.31 7.75 -3.14
C ASP A 90 -2.05 7.88 -3.99
N ARG A 91 -1.12 6.92 -3.93
CA ARG A 91 0.06 6.88 -4.80
C ARG A 91 -0.38 6.79 -6.26
N GLY A 92 0.46 7.23 -7.18
CA GLY A 92 0.14 7.25 -8.61
C GLY A 92 -0.36 5.90 -9.12
N GLY A 93 -1.49 5.92 -9.81
CA GLY A 93 -2.19 4.74 -10.32
C GLY A 93 -3.18 4.09 -9.34
N TYR A 94 -3.10 4.41 -8.05
CA TYR A 94 -4.01 3.89 -7.03
C TYR A 94 -5.16 4.86 -6.72
N GLY A 95 -6.23 4.32 -6.14
CA GLY A 95 -7.37 5.09 -5.67
C GLY A 95 -7.91 6.05 -6.74
N TYR A 96 -7.90 7.34 -6.43
CA TYR A 96 -8.36 8.41 -7.32
C TYR A 96 -7.21 9.20 -7.98
N SER A 97 -5.97 8.74 -7.83
CA SER A 97 -4.79 9.35 -8.44
C SER A 97 -4.65 9.01 -9.94
N ASP A 98 -3.98 9.88 -10.67
CA ASP A 98 -3.68 9.66 -12.08
C ASP A 98 -2.66 8.52 -12.27
N LEU A 99 -2.72 7.88 -13.42
CA LEU A 99 -1.75 6.87 -13.84
C LEU A 99 -0.34 7.48 -14.01
N GLN A 100 0.69 6.67 -13.83
CA GLN A 100 2.03 7.02 -14.31
C GLN A 100 2.00 7.12 -15.84
N GLY A 101 2.45 8.25 -16.38
CA GLY A 101 2.26 8.57 -17.79
C GLY A 101 2.94 7.59 -18.77
N ASP A 102 4.02 6.94 -18.34
CA ASP A 102 4.75 5.94 -19.12
C ASP A 102 4.41 4.48 -18.71
N GLY A 103 3.49 4.30 -17.76
CA GLY A 103 3.09 2.98 -17.25
C GLY A 103 4.17 2.26 -16.44
N VAL A 104 5.26 2.93 -16.06
CA VAL A 104 6.35 2.37 -15.27
C VAL A 104 6.18 2.76 -13.81
N TYR A 105 6.10 1.78 -12.94
CA TYR A 105 5.93 1.94 -11.50
C TYR A 105 7.16 1.39 -10.79
N THR A 106 7.91 2.27 -10.12
CA THR A 106 9.12 1.94 -9.35
C THR A 106 9.13 2.69 -8.03
N ILE A 107 9.90 2.20 -7.07
CA ILE A 107 10.11 2.86 -5.77
C ILE A 107 10.62 4.30 -5.98
N ASP A 108 11.60 4.51 -6.86
CA ASP A 108 12.17 5.84 -7.14
C ASP A 108 11.14 6.82 -7.72
N LYS A 109 10.22 6.34 -8.59
CA LYS A 109 9.16 7.20 -9.12
C LYS A 109 8.14 7.56 -8.05
N SER A 110 7.78 6.61 -7.20
CA SER A 110 6.91 6.85 -6.06
C SER A 110 7.55 7.83 -5.06
N ALA A 111 8.87 7.74 -4.85
CA ALA A 111 9.62 8.66 -4.00
C ALA A 111 9.62 10.10 -4.57
N ARG A 112 9.92 10.27 -5.87
CA ARG A 112 9.87 11.59 -6.52
C ARG A 112 8.47 12.18 -6.55
N GLU A 113 7.44 11.36 -6.74
CA GLU A 113 6.04 11.79 -6.64
C GLU A 113 5.72 12.30 -5.23
N LEU A 114 6.15 11.57 -4.18
CA LEU A 114 6.00 11.99 -2.79
C LEU A 114 6.72 13.32 -2.52
N LEU A 115 7.96 13.48 -2.96
CA LEU A 115 8.72 14.73 -2.80
C LEU A 115 8.02 15.92 -3.48
N ALA A 116 7.55 15.74 -4.72
CA ALA A 116 6.78 16.76 -5.43
C ALA A 116 5.44 17.07 -4.73
N PHE A 117 4.79 16.07 -4.15
CA PHE A 117 3.59 16.25 -3.34
C PHE A 117 3.85 17.11 -2.10
N LEU A 118 4.93 16.81 -1.34
CA LEU A 118 5.33 17.61 -0.18
C LEU A 118 5.68 19.06 -0.56
N GLU A 119 6.36 19.24 -1.69
CA GLU A 119 6.73 20.56 -2.20
C GLU A 119 5.51 21.38 -2.58
N ASN A 120 4.59 20.82 -3.35
CA ASN A 120 3.40 21.53 -3.81
C ASN A 120 2.43 21.91 -2.68
N LEU A 121 2.42 21.15 -1.58
CA LEU A 121 1.70 21.50 -0.36
C LEU A 121 2.47 22.46 0.55
N GLY A 122 3.71 22.81 0.21
CA GLY A 122 4.56 23.67 1.03
C GLY A 122 4.89 23.07 2.41
N LEU A 123 4.83 21.74 2.55
CA LEU A 123 5.07 21.07 3.82
C LEU A 123 6.54 21.13 4.22
N GLN A 124 6.79 21.27 5.51
CA GLN A 124 8.12 21.25 6.14
C GLN A 124 8.01 20.47 7.45
N ASP A 125 9.16 19.96 7.92
CA ASP A 125 9.29 19.21 9.17
C ASP A 125 8.29 18.04 9.28
N VAL A 126 8.09 17.33 8.16
CA VAL A 126 7.09 16.26 8.03
C VAL A 126 7.54 15.00 8.74
N THR A 127 6.65 14.38 9.50
CA THR A 127 6.77 12.97 9.86
C THR A 127 6.17 12.13 8.73
N LEU A 128 7.03 11.42 7.98
CA LEU A 128 6.58 10.48 6.95
C LEU A 128 6.29 9.12 7.56
N VAL A 129 5.11 8.59 7.31
CA VAL A 129 4.70 7.27 7.77
C VAL A 129 4.44 6.40 6.56
N GLY A 130 5.27 5.38 6.35
CA GLY A 130 5.14 4.44 5.23
C GLY A 130 4.77 3.04 5.71
N TRP A 131 3.78 2.43 5.07
CA TRP A 131 3.35 1.07 5.36
C TRP A 131 3.66 0.15 4.17
N SER A 132 4.31 -1.02 4.45
CA SER A 132 4.63 -2.02 3.42
C SER A 132 5.46 -1.39 2.28
N TYR A 133 5.01 -1.43 1.03
CA TYR A 133 5.63 -0.75 -0.11
C TYR A 133 5.76 0.77 0.11
N GLY A 134 4.82 1.39 0.82
CA GLY A 134 4.92 2.81 1.23
C GLY A 134 6.13 3.08 2.11
N GLY A 135 6.60 2.11 2.89
CA GLY A 135 7.83 2.19 3.66
C GLY A 135 9.07 2.33 2.77
N LEU A 136 9.17 1.53 1.71
CA LEU A 136 10.23 1.67 0.70
C LEU A 136 10.20 3.05 0.04
N THR A 137 8.98 3.53 -0.28
CA THR A 137 8.79 4.86 -0.87
C THR A 137 9.32 5.98 0.03
N VAL A 138 9.05 5.95 1.35
CA VAL A 138 9.52 7.00 2.27
C VAL A 138 11.02 6.91 2.54
N ILE A 139 11.61 5.69 2.56
CA ILE A 139 13.06 5.51 2.63
C ILE A 139 13.71 6.14 1.39
N ALA A 140 13.26 5.79 0.19
CA ALA A 140 13.80 6.32 -1.06
C ALA A 140 13.65 7.86 -1.16
N ALA A 141 12.52 8.41 -0.71
CA ALA A 141 12.31 9.86 -0.66
C ALA A 141 13.30 10.55 0.30
N ALA A 142 13.55 9.98 1.47
CA ALA A 142 14.51 10.53 2.44
C ALA A 142 15.95 10.43 1.96
N LEU A 143 16.31 9.42 1.15
CA LEU A 143 17.62 9.30 0.51
C LEU A 143 17.81 10.31 -0.63
N GLU A 144 16.75 10.61 -1.41
CA GLU A 144 16.81 11.54 -2.54
C GLU A 144 16.81 13.00 -2.05
N ASP A 145 15.87 13.39 -1.17
CA ASP A 145 15.81 14.75 -0.59
C ASP A 145 15.19 14.75 0.82
N PRO A 146 15.99 14.76 1.90
CA PRO A 146 15.50 14.82 3.27
C PRO A 146 15.09 16.23 3.75
N SER A 147 15.20 17.26 2.91
CA SER A 147 15.11 18.67 3.35
C SER A 147 13.77 19.04 4.02
N ARG A 148 12.67 18.37 3.65
CA ARG A 148 11.33 18.58 4.20
C ARG A 148 10.93 17.57 5.26
N ILE A 149 11.78 16.55 5.48
CA ILE A 149 11.47 15.38 6.29
C ILE A 149 12.15 15.51 7.65
N ALA A 150 11.37 15.52 8.73
CA ALA A 150 11.89 15.52 10.09
C ALA A 150 12.16 14.11 10.60
N ARG A 151 11.28 13.17 10.29
CA ARG A 151 11.30 11.79 10.82
C ARG A 151 10.64 10.82 9.87
N LEU A 152 11.02 9.52 10.00
CA LEU A 152 10.37 8.42 9.30
C LEU A 152 9.72 7.46 10.30
N VAL A 153 8.56 6.93 9.93
CA VAL A 153 7.93 5.80 10.62
C VAL A 153 7.67 4.72 9.57
N LEU A 154 8.17 3.52 9.81
CA LEU A 154 8.12 2.39 8.89
C LEU A 154 7.28 1.28 9.52
N LEU A 155 6.10 0.99 8.95
CA LEU A 155 5.18 -0.04 9.45
C LEU A 155 5.22 -1.27 8.54
N GLY A 156 5.68 -2.42 9.03
CA GLY A 156 5.79 -3.63 8.23
C GLY A 156 6.40 -3.34 6.86
N SER A 157 7.44 -2.47 6.85
CA SER A 157 8.04 -1.96 5.60
C SER A 157 8.78 -3.06 4.87
N GLY A 158 8.69 -3.07 3.55
CA GLY A 158 9.64 -3.81 2.72
C GLY A 158 11.09 -3.38 2.98
N GLY A 159 12.01 -4.19 2.55
CA GLY A 159 13.46 -4.01 2.73
C GLY A 159 14.20 -5.28 2.34
N TYR A 160 15.46 -5.40 2.75
CA TYR A 160 16.25 -6.59 2.49
C TYR A 160 15.72 -7.79 3.28
N ALA A 161 15.51 -8.91 2.60
CA ALA A 161 15.22 -10.20 3.20
C ALA A 161 16.20 -11.26 2.67
N GLU A 162 16.98 -11.85 3.55
CA GLU A 162 17.93 -12.94 3.19
C GLU A 162 17.14 -14.18 2.71
N ASN A 163 16.03 -14.45 3.34
CA ASN A 163 15.12 -15.55 3.01
C ASN A 163 13.72 -14.98 2.75
N PRO A 164 13.47 -14.41 1.56
CA PRO A 164 12.16 -13.85 1.26
C PRO A 164 11.07 -14.91 1.36
N PRO A 165 9.88 -14.55 1.85
CA PRO A 165 8.79 -15.50 1.95
C PRO A 165 8.42 -16.02 0.56
N GLU A 166 8.23 -17.34 0.46
CA GLU A 166 7.66 -17.89 -0.75
C GLU A 166 6.17 -17.48 -0.83
N PRO A 167 5.71 -16.97 -1.97
CA PRO A 167 4.30 -16.68 -2.12
C PRO A 167 3.48 -17.95 -1.91
N PRO A 168 2.26 -17.86 -1.33
CA PRO A 168 1.40 -19.03 -1.13
C PRO A 168 1.29 -19.85 -2.42
N PHE A 169 1.37 -21.18 -2.29
CA PHE A 169 1.47 -22.16 -3.37
C PHE A 169 0.61 -21.81 -4.60
N GLY A 170 1.25 -21.69 -5.73
CA GLY A 170 0.59 -21.39 -7.03
C GLY A 170 0.26 -19.92 -7.25
N MET A 171 0.46 -19.04 -6.30
CA MET A 171 0.13 -17.61 -6.42
C MET A 171 1.03 -16.91 -7.45
N GLU A 172 2.33 -17.21 -7.50
CA GLU A 172 3.23 -16.64 -8.52
C GLU A 172 2.80 -16.98 -9.95
N ALA A 173 2.47 -18.25 -10.20
CA ALA A 173 2.02 -18.70 -11.53
C ALA A 173 0.66 -18.09 -11.90
N VAL A 174 -0.21 -17.89 -10.89
CA VAL A 174 -1.54 -17.32 -11.08
C VAL A 174 -1.45 -15.80 -11.20
N MET A 175 -0.64 -15.12 -10.40
CA MET A 175 -0.46 -13.66 -10.45
C MET A 175 0.25 -13.23 -11.73
N GLY A 176 1.33 -13.90 -12.14
CA GLY A 176 2.07 -13.54 -13.34
C GLY A 176 1.32 -13.78 -14.67
N LEU A 177 0.49 -14.83 -14.76
CA LEU A 177 -0.17 -15.23 -16.00
C LEU A 177 -1.65 -14.87 -16.08
N THR A 178 -2.35 -14.74 -14.94
CA THR A 178 -3.81 -14.70 -14.94
C THR A 178 -4.40 -13.50 -14.19
N LEU A 179 -3.64 -12.76 -13.42
CA LEU A 179 -4.16 -11.66 -12.60
C LEU A 179 -4.96 -10.62 -13.43
N PRO A 180 -4.48 -10.18 -14.62
CA PRO A 180 -5.24 -9.23 -15.45
C PRO A 180 -6.58 -9.75 -15.93
N TRP A 181 -6.73 -11.08 -16.05
CA TRP A 181 -7.95 -11.73 -16.49
C TRP A 181 -8.82 -12.20 -15.32
N VAL A 182 -8.18 -12.73 -14.28
CA VAL A 182 -8.86 -13.28 -13.10
C VAL A 182 -9.47 -12.15 -12.27
N SER A 183 -8.80 -11.02 -12.13
CA SER A 183 -9.34 -9.84 -11.43
C SER A 183 -10.61 -9.28 -12.07
N ARG A 184 -10.85 -9.58 -13.35
CA ARG A 184 -12.07 -9.20 -14.09
C ARG A 184 -13.19 -10.23 -14.03
N VAL A 185 -12.97 -11.38 -13.39
CA VAL A 185 -13.98 -12.45 -13.22
C VAL A 185 -14.42 -12.49 -11.76
N PRO A 186 -15.58 -11.89 -11.40
CA PRO A 186 -15.95 -11.62 -10.00
C PRO A 186 -15.81 -12.79 -9.03
N PRO A 187 -16.26 -14.03 -9.35
CA PRO A 187 -16.10 -15.14 -8.39
C PRO A 187 -14.64 -15.53 -8.15
N ALA A 188 -13.80 -15.44 -9.19
CA ALA A 188 -12.39 -15.80 -9.10
C ALA A 188 -11.60 -14.69 -8.40
N SER A 189 -11.84 -13.43 -8.77
CA SER A 189 -11.20 -12.29 -8.11
C SER A 189 -11.50 -12.27 -6.62
N ARG A 190 -12.76 -12.51 -6.23
CA ARG A 190 -13.17 -12.54 -4.83
C ARG A 190 -12.47 -13.65 -4.05
N PHE A 191 -12.36 -14.85 -4.62
CA PHE A 191 -11.64 -15.97 -3.99
C PHE A 191 -10.16 -15.60 -3.71
N PHE A 192 -9.46 -14.99 -4.70
CA PHE A 192 -8.08 -14.60 -4.52
C PHE A 192 -7.94 -13.43 -3.55
N GLN A 193 -8.85 -12.46 -3.58
CA GLN A 193 -8.87 -11.35 -2.63
C GLN A 193 -9.10 -11.83 -1.19
N GLU A 194 -10.02 -12.76 -0.99
CA GLU A 194 -10.28 -13.37 0.33
C GLU A 194 -9.06 -14.15 0.81
N ALA A 195 -8.42 -14.97 -0.05
CA ALA A 195 -7.24 -15.74 0.31
C ALA A 195 -6.05 -14.83 0.64
N PHE A 196 -5.77 -13.81 -0.18
CA PHE A 196 -4.75 -12.80 0.09
C PHE A 196 -5.05 -12.05 1.39
N SER A 197 -6.29 -11.61 1.58
CA SER A 197 -6.69 -10.86 2.75
C SER A 197 -6.54 -11.68 4.04
N GLN A 198 -6.95 -12.96 4.02
CA GLN A 198 -6.76 -13.86 5.17
C GLN A 198 -5.27 -14.01 5.51
N HIS A 199 -4.40 -14.09 4.51
CA HIS A 199 -2.96 -14.17 4.73
C HIS A 199 -2.40 -12.87 5.28
N ALA A 200 -2.77 -11.73 4.68
CA ALA A 200 -2.28 -10.41 5.09
C ALA A 200 -2.76 -9.98 6.49
N PHE A 201 -3.98 -10.36 6.86
CA PHE A 201 -4.55 -10.04 8.19
C PHE A 201 -4.16 -11.05 9.28
N SER A 202 -3.64 -12.24 8.92
CA SER A 202 -3.26 -13.24 9.94
C SER A 202 -2.35 -12.60 11.00
N PRO A 203 -2.58 -12.87 12.31
CA PRO A 203 -3.61 -13.74 12.88
C PRO A 203 -5.00 -13.12 13.07
N ASP A 204 -5.17 -11.85 12.73
CA ASP A 204 -6.38 -11.08 12.95
C ASP A 204 -7.50 -11.38 11.92
N PRO A 205 -8.77 -11.12 12.25
CA PRO A 205 -9.87 -11.28 11.31
C PRO A 205 -9.92 -10.15 10.29
N VAL A 206 -10.26 -10.47 9.04
CA VAL A 206 -10.42 -9.50 7.97
C VAL A 206 -11.71 -8.69 8.15
N PRO A 207 -11.66 -7.35 8.28
CA PRO A 207 -12.85 -6.52 8.37
C PRO A 207 -13.63 -6.49 7.05
N ASN A 208 -14.94 -6.68 7.09
CA ASN A 208 -15.79 -6.66 5.89
C ASN A 208 -15.71 -5.35 5.08
N TRP A 209 -15.60 -4.20 5.77
CA TRP A 209 -15.49 -2.91 5.10
C TRP A 209 -14.21 -2.82 4.26
N TRP A 210 -13.12 -3.42 4.73
CA TRP A 210 -11.84 -3.40 4.00
C TRP A 210 -11.89 -4.28 2.75
N LEU A 211 -12.53 -5.47 2.81
CA LEU A 211 -12.75 -6.31 1.63
C LEU A 211 -13.52 -5.57 0.53
N LEU A 212 -14.59 -4.85 0.90
CA LEU A 212 -15.37 -4.06 -0.05
C LEU A 212 -14.55 -2.92 -0.66
N GLN A 213 -13.70 -2.29 0.14
CA GLN A 213 -12.79 -1.23 -0.31
C GLN A 213 -11.71 -1.78 -1.23
N LEU A 214 -11.09 -2.91 -0.89
CA LEU A 214 -10.11 -3.59 -1.74
C LEU A 214 -10.74 -3.97 -3.09
N GLU A 215 -11.92 -4.60 -3.09
CA GLU A 215 -12.64 -4.95 -4.31
C GLU A 215 -12.89 -3.71 -5.18
N ALA A 216 -13.39 -2.63 -4.59
CA ALA A 216 -13.65 -1.39 -5.29
C ALA A 216 -12.38 -0.73 -5.85
N ASN A 217 -11.27 -0.79 -5.13
CA ASN A 217 -9.97 -0.27 -5.55
C ASN A 217 -9.41 -1.08 -6.73
N LEU A 218 -9.43 -2.41 -6.66
CA LEU A 218 -8.93 -3.29 -7.72
C LEU A 218 -9.74 -3.19 -9.02
N GLN A 219 -10.98 -2.72 -8.95
CA GLN A 219 -11.81 -2.44 -10.13
C GLN A 219 -11.38 -1.17 -10.87
N ARG A 220 -10.59 -0.31 -10.26
CA ARG A 220 -10.08 0.88 -10.94
C ARG A 220 -9.00 0.51 -11.95
N PRO A 221 -9.08 1.02 -13.19
CA PRO A 221 -8.13 0.67 -14.25
C PRO A 221 -6.67 0.92 -13.86
N GLY A 222 -6.41 1.95 -13.03
CA GLY A 222 -5.08 2.32 -12.57
C GLY A 222 -4.48 1.33 -11.58
N THR A 223 -5.26 0.89 -10.61
CA THR A 223 -4.78 0.07 -9.49
C THR A 223 -4.12 -1.23 -9.96
N LEU A 224 -4.75 -1.93 -10.89
CA LEU A 224 -4.19 -3.16 -11.43
C LEU A 224 -2.90 -2.91 -12.22
N ALA A 225 -2.85 -1.83 -13.03
CA ALA A 225 -1.66 -1.49 -13.78
C ALA A 225 -0.51 -1.09 -12.86
N ALA A 226 -0.79 -0.33 -11.80
CA ALA A 226 0.19 0.06 -10.80
C ALA A 226 0.73 -1.16 -10.05
N GLN A 227 -0.14 -2.06 -9.57
CA GLN A 227 0.26 -3.26 -8.87
C GLN A 227 1.15 -4.17 -9.74
N ILE A 228 0.73 -4.47 -10.98
CA ILE A 228 1.55 -5.28 -11.90
C ILE A 228 2.91 -4.62 -12.17
N GLY A 229 2.94 -3.29 -12.32
CA GLY A 229 4.17 -2.55 -12.55
C GLY A 229 5.11 -2.56 -11.33
N GLU A 230 4.56 -2.42 -10.14
CA GLU A 230 5.32 -2.53 -8.87
C GLU A 230 5.85 -3.95 -8.67
N ASP A 231 5.00 -4.98 -8.84
CA ASP A 231 5.41 -6.39 -8.73
C ASP A 231 6.53 -6.77 -9.72
N ALA A 232 6.49 -6.21 -10.93
CA ALA A 232 7.51 -6.45 -11.94
C ALA A 232 8.86 -5.78 -11.65
N THR A 233 8.89 -4.80 -10.76
CA THR A 233 10.10 -4.03 -10.40
C THR A 233 10.52 -4.20 -8.94
N PHE A 234 9.70 -4.89 -8.14
CA PHE A 234 9.98 -5.17 -6.74
C PHE A 234 11.10 -6.20 -6.62
N ASP A 235 12.03 -5.92 -5.74
CA ASP A 235 13.01 -6.88 -5.25
C ASP A 235 13.12 -6.79 -3.72
N TRP A 236 13.67 -7.83 -3.11
CA TRP A 236 13.88 -7.88 -1.66
C TRP A 236 15.20 -7.23 -1.22
N GLU A 237 15.87 -6.50 -2.10
CA GLU A 237 17.03 -5.70 -1.73
C GLU A 237 16.60 -4.37 -1.12
N GLY A 238 15.64 -3.69 -1.76
CA GLY A 238 15.11 -2.41 -1.31
C GLY A 238 16.16 -1.29 -1.20
N PRO A 239 15.74 -0.06 -0.86
CA PRO A 239 16.66 1.05 -0.59
C PRO A 239 17.35 0.86 0.77
N ASP A 240 18.69 1.00 0.83
CA ASP A 240 19.47 0.93 2.06
C ASP A 240 19.30 2.19 2.92
N PRO A 241 18.76 2.11 4.15
CA PRO A 241 18.51 3.27 4.99
C PRO A 241 19.78 3.83 5.65
N ALA A 242 20.95 3.17 5.55
CA ALA A 242 22.17 3.55 6.26
C ALA A 242 22.61 5.03 6.10
N PRO A 243 22.41 5.70 4.94
CA PRO A 243 22.77 7.11 4.80
C PRO A 243 21.78 8.09 5.45
N ILE A 244 20.63 7.62 5.95
CA ILE A 244 19.59 8.49 6.52
C ILE A 244 20.02 8.92 7.94
N ASP A 245 20.17 10.22 8.14
CA ASP A 245 20.49 10.82 9.45
C ASP A 245 19.26 11.18 10.29
N ARG A 246 18.06 11.08 9.71
CA ARG A 246 16.80 11.38 10.38
C ARG A 246 16.41 10.26 11.35
N PRO A 247 15.72 10.59 12.47
CA PRO A 247 15.19 9.56 13.35
C PRO A 247 14.19 8.65 12.61
N ILE A 248 14.31 7.34 12.84
CA ILE A 248 13.46 6.31 12.24
C ILE A 248 12.79 5.49 13.34
N LEU A 249 11.46 5.44 13.35
CA LEU A 249 10.69 4.49 14.13
C LEU A 249 10.27 3.34 13.22
N ILE A 250 10.71 2.15 13.53
CA ILE A 250 10.33 0.91 12.84
C ILE A 250 9.27 0.23 13.71
N ILE A 251 8.13 -0.11 13.12
CA ILE A 251 7.05 -0.84 13.78
C ILE A 251 6.76 -2.08 12.97
N HIS A 252 6.84 -3.24 13.60
CA HIS A 252 6.66 -4.52 12.91
C HIS A 252 5.80 -5.47 13.71
N GLY A 253 4.91 -6.19 13.04
CA GLY A 253 4.15 -7.26 13.66
C GLY A 253 5.01 -8.52 13.80
N GLU A 254 4.97 -9.17 14.96
CA GLU A 254 5.74 -10.38 15.20
C GLU A 254 5.33 -11.53 14.25
N GLU A 255 4.04 -11.61 13.92
CA GLU A 255 3.45 -12.63 13.04
C GLU A 255 3.16 -12.13 11.63
N ASP A 256 3.93 -11.11 11.16
CA ASP A 256 3.75 -10.59 9.81
C ASP A 256 4.08 -11.66 8.75
N ALA A 257 3.02 -12.15 8.09
CA ALA A 257 3.13 -13.23 7.10
C ALA A 257 3.57 -12.74 5.70
N LEU A 258 3.52 -11.43 5.44
CA LEU A 258 3.90 -10.83 4.14
C LEU A 258 5.32 -10.29 4.15
N VAL A 259 5.72 -9.61 5.21
CA VAL A 259 7.06 -9.06 5.38
C VAL A 259 7.64 -9.64 6.66
N PRO A 260 8.63 -10.54 6.59
CA PRO A 260 9.20 -11.18 7.78
C PRO A 260 9.76 -10.16 8.78
N LEU A 261 9.63 -10.42 10.08
CA LEU A 261 10.19 -9.58 11.14
C LEU A 261 11.68 -9.28 10.95
N SER A 262 12.43 -10.21 10.37
CA SER A 262 13.86 -10.04 10.03
C SER A 262 14.14 -8.83 9.15
N VAL A 263 13.17 -8.36 8.35
CA VAL A 263 13.29 -7.11 7.59
C VAL A 263 13.28 -5.90 8.54
N GLY A 264 12.39 -5.89 9.53
CA GLY A 264 12.38 -4.86 10.57
C GLY A 264 13.67 -4.80 11.38
N GLU A 265 14.22 -5.96 11.73
CA GLU A 265 15.52 -6.11 12.41
C GLU A 265 16.66 -5.61 11.53
N TRP A 266 16.67 -5.98 10.24
CA TRP A 266 17.65 -5.48 9.28
C TRP A 266 17.60 -3.96 9.13
N LEU A 267 16.39 -3.38 9.01
CA LEU A 267 16.21 -1.92 8.96
C LEU A 267 16.79 -1.23 10.19
N GLN A 268 16.61 -1.80 11.38
CA GLN A 268 17.18 -1.29 12.62
C GLN A 268 18.71 -1.38 12.62
N ASP A 269 19.27 -2.53 12.26
CA ASP A 269 20.72 -2.74 12.22
C ASP A 269 21.43 -1.83 11.22
N ARG A 270 20.77 -1.50 10.11
CA ARG A 270 21.28 -0.60 9.07
C ARG A 270 21.15 0.88 9.40
N SER A 271 20.25 1.25 10.28
CA SER A 271 19.92 2.65 10.59
C SER A 271 20.55 3.09 11.92
N SER A 272 21.47 4.04 11.87
CA SER A 272 22.19 4.50 13.07
C SER A 272 21.33 5.27 14.09
N ASN A 273 20.19 5.78 13.68
CA ASN A 273 19.27 6.58 14.48
C ASN A 273 17.85 6.00 14.39
N SER A 274 17.70 4.75 14.80
CA SER A 274 16.42 4.06 14.74
C SER A 274 16.05 3.37 16.04
N GLU A 275 14.76 3.14 16.21
CA GLU A 275 14.21 2.27 17.23
C GLU A 275 13.21 1.28 16.59
N LEU A 276 13.24 0.02 17.01
CA LEU A 276 12.30 -1.01 16.59
C LEU A 276 11.30 -1.28 17.70
N TRP A 277 10.02 -1.22 17.34
CA TRP A 277 8.93 -1.65 18.19
C TRP A 277 8.22 -2.84 17.54
N ILE A 278 8.34 -3.99 18.17
CA ILE A 278 7.66 -5.22 17.77
C ILE A 278 6.31 -5.28 18.46
N LEU A 279 5.25 -5.46 17.71
CA LEU A 279 3.92 -5.74 18.25
C LEU A 279 3.75 -7.26 18.34
N GLU A 280 3.64 -7.75 19.56
CA GLU A 280 3.35 -9.17 19.85
C GLU A 280 1.98 -9.56 19.26
N ASP A 281 1.85 -10.79 18.79
CA ASP A 281 0.62 -11.37 18.22
C ASP A 281 0.02 -10.54 17.04
N ALA A 282 0.79 -9.67 16.38
CA ALA A 282 0.31 -8.78 15.31
C ALA A 282 0.84 -9.21 13.93
N GLY A 283 -0.03 -9.14 12.93
CA GLY A 283 0.32 -9.39 11.52
C GLY A 283 0.70 -8.13 10.73
N HIS A 284 0.51 -8.19 9.41
CA HIS A 284 0.92 -7.12 8.48
C HIS A 284 0.01 -5.87 8.51
N MET A 285 -1.29 -6.05 8.80
CA MET A 285 -2.31 -5.01 8.61
C MET A 285 -2.41 -4.04 9.79
N LEU A 286 -1.26 -3.63 10.33
CA LEU A 286 -1.11 -2.79 11.50
C LEU A 286 -1.97 -1.51 11.48
N PRO A 287 -2.02 -0.70 10.38
CA PRO A 287 -2.78 0.56 10.36
C PRO A 287 -4.28 0.38 10.56
N ILE A 288 -4.78 -0.82 10.27
CA ILE A 288 -6.20 -1.15 10.30
C ILE A 288 -6.60 -1.74 11.64
N ILE A 289 -5.77 -2.64 12.16
CA ILE A 289 -6.09 -3.45 13.34
C ILE A 289 -5.67 -2.77 14.65
N TYR A 290 -4.55 -2.03 14.63
CA TYR A 290 -3.97 -1.44 15.84
C TYR A 290 -3.92 0.10 15.82
N PRO A 291 -5.03 0.82 15.44
CA PRO A 291 -4.99 2.25 15.19
C PRO A 291 -4.63 3.08 16.43
N GLU A 292 -5.16 2.75 17.61
CA GLU A 292 -4.92 3.52 18.83
C GLU A 292 -3.48 3.37 19.34
N PRO A 293 -2.90 2.13 19.50
CA PRO A 293 -1.50 1.97 19.87
C PRO A 293 -0.53 2.61 18.88
N LEU A 294 -0.80 2.48 17.57
CA LEU A 294 0.02 3.12 16.53
C LEU A 294 -0.01 4.65 16.66
N ALA A 295 -1.21 5.22 16.82
CA ALA A 295 -1.35 6.67 16.94
C ALA A 295 -0.67 7.20 18.21
N ASP A 296 -0.71 6.48 19.35
CA ASP A 296 0.02 6.84 20.57
C ASP A 296 1.53 6.85 20.30
N ARG A 297 2.06 5.80 19.70
CA ARG A 297 3.49 5.65 19.45
C ARG A 297 4.01 6.66 18.43
N ILE A 298 3.29 6.84 17.32
CA ILE A 298 3.63 7.83 16.28
C ILE A 298 3.57 9.25 16.86
N SER A 299 2.54 9.58 17.67
CA SER A 299 2.42 10.89 18.28
C SER A 299 3.58 11.19 19.25
N ALA A 300 3.94 10.22 20.10
CA ALA A 300 5.07 10.37 21.01
C ALA A 300 6.39 10.57 20.26
N PHE A 301 6.61 9.79 19.19
CA PHE A 301 7.80 9.89 18.34
C PHE A 301 7.85 11.22 17.57
N SER A 302 6.72 11.68 17.03
CA SER A 302 6.62 12.96 16.31
C SER A 302 6.88 14.18 17.21
N ALA A 303 6.62 14.08 18.52
CA ALA A 303 6.86 15.14 19.50
C ALA A 303 8.29 15.12 20.09
N SER A 304 9.05 14.05 19.91
CA SER A 304 10.44 13.97 20.40
C SER A 304 11.33 14.99 19.68
N ARG A 305 12.26 15.61 20.41
CA ARG A 305 13.18 16.65 19.86
C ARG A 305 14.43 16.01 19.29
#